data_b788a17b505f35d2cc32ee88f3ce5d89
#
_entry.id   b788a17b505f35d2cc32ee88f3ce5d89
#
_cell.length_a   1.000
_cell.length_b   1.000
_cell.length_c   1.000
_cell.angle_alpha   90.00
_cell.angle_beta   90.00
_cell.angle_gamma   90.00
#
_symmetry.space_group_name_H-M   'P 1'
#
loop_
_entity.id
_entity.type
_entity.pdbx_description
1 polymer ?
#
loop_
_entity_poly.entity_id
_entity_poly.type
_entity_poly.pdbx_seq_one_letter_code
_entity_poly.pdbx_strand_id
1 'polypeptide(L)'
;GVSKQTAMGDFGAMRQALASGIIDGYVSERPEAKTAEEASSKYKMITLKDGGFQVSDDDVSLAVGLRKGDSQQMEQVNKVLAGISQEERVKLMDHIIDIQPADKTDEAKKGNFFSQMSNIIAKNWPQFLRGTGITLLISIIGTVVGTFIGLMIGVYRTAPKAANKFVALLQKLFGWVLNVYIEVFRGTPMIVQSMVIYYGTAQAFGINIDRTLAAVFIVSINTGAYMSEIVRGGIFAVDKGQFEAATALGFTHGQTMRKIVLPQVIRNILPATGNEFVINIKDTSVLNVISVVELYFAGNTVASQTYQYFQTFFVIAAIYFVLTFTVTRILRYVERRLDQDTYTQGGVH
;
A
#
# COMPACT_ATOMS: atom_id res chain seq x y z
N GLY A 1 -1.60 38.11 18.84
CA GLY A 1 -0.81 37.83 17.64
C GLY A 1 -1.07 36.43 17.14
N VAL A 2 -1.04 36.19 15.83
CA VAL A 2 -1.21 34.88 15.21
C VAL A 2 0.10 34.11 15.32
N SER A 3 0.07 32.87 15.85
CA SER A 3 1.22 31.96 15.88
C SER A 3 1.19 31.07 14.64
N LYS A 4 2.24 31.17 13.82
CA LYS A 4 2.36 30.32 12.61
C LYS A 4 2.85 28.94 13.02
N GLN A 5 2.10 27.91 12.67
CA GLN A 5 2.47 26.51 12.87
C GLN A 5 3.36 25.98 11.72
N THR A 6 3.97 24.82 11.94
CA THR A 6 4.72 24.11 10.89
C THR A 6 3.79 23.76 9.72
N ALA A 7 4.28 23.89 8.49
CA ALA A 7 3.51 23.56 7.29
C ALA A 7 3.09 22.08 7.30
N MET A 8 1.85 21.84 6.92
CA MET A 8 1.28 20.49 6.77
C MET A 8 1.30 20.06 5.31
N GLY A 9 1.28 18.75 5.06
CA GLY A 9 1.49 18.19 3.73
C GLY A 9 0.35 18.40 2.74
N ASP A 10 -0.90 18.51 3.22
CA ASP A 10 -2.09 18.66 2.38
C ASP A 10 -3.26 19.30 3.13
N PHE A 11 -4.28 19.73 2.38
CA PHE A 11 -5.48 20.34 2.94
C PHE A 11 -6.31 19.39 3.82
N GLY A 12 -6.25 18.07 3.56
CA GLY A 12 -6.93 17.07 4.38
C GLY A 12 -6.35 17.04 5.80
N ALA A 13 -5.03 17.06 5.92
CA ALA A 13 -4.33 17.14 7.20
C ALA A 13 -4.65 18.45 7.94
N MET A 14 -4.69 19.59 7.22
CA MET A 14 -5.04 20.87 7.81
C MET A 14 -6.50 20.91 8.33
N ARG A 15 -7.43 20.37 7.58
CA ARG A 15 -8.84 20.25 8.00
C ARG A 15 -9.00 19.37 9.22
N GLN A 16 -8.27 18.25 9.28
CA GLN A 16 -8.30 17.37 10.44
C GLN A 16 -7.70 18.05 11.68
N ALA A 17 -6.60 18.77 11.52
CA ALA A 17 -5.98 19.52 12.60
C ALA A 17 -6.91 20.64 13.13
N LEU A 18 -7.63 21.35 12.23
CA LEU A 18 -8.66 22.34 12.62
C LEU A 18 -9.82 21.65 13.33
N ALA A 19 -10.33 20.54 12.81
CA ALA A 19 -11.45 19.80 13.40
C ALA A 19 -11.15 19.27 14.80
N SER A 20 -9.89 18.91 15.07
CA SER A 20 -9.40 18.40 16.36
C SER A 20 -8.93 19.49 17.33
N GLY A 21 -8.94 20.76 16.90
CA GLY A 21 -8.50 21.89 17.73
C GLY A 21 -6.96 22.00 17.90
N ILE A 22 -6.20 21.35 17.03
CA ILE A 22 -4.72 21.48 17.01
C ILE A 22 -4.31 22.82 16.41
N ILE A 23 -5.08 23.35 15.48
CA ILE A 23 -4.95 24.68 14.88
C ILE A 23 -6.27 25.40 14.96
N ASP A 24 -6.23 26.75 14.99
CA ASP A 24 -7.41 27.61 15.05
C ASP A 24 -7.91 28.02 13.67
N GLY A 25 -7.08 27.86 12.64
CA GLY A 25 -7.40 28.17 11.24
C GLY A 25 -6.27 27.79 10.30
N TYR A 26 -6.57 27.74 9.02
CA TYR A 26 -5.57 27.57 7.96
C TYR A 26 -5.86 28.49 6.79
N VAL A 27 -4.85 28.80 6.02
CA VAL A 27 -4.95 29.62 4.81
C VAL A 27 -5.02 28.72 3.59
N SER A 28 -5.97 29.00 2.72
CA SER A 28 -6.18 28.24 1.49
C SER A 28 -6.71 29.15 0.39
N GLU A 29 -6.79 28.62 -0.82
CA GLU A 29 -7.50 29.26 -1.92
C GLU A 29 -9.01 29.30 -1.65
N ARG A 30 -9.71 30.30 -2.26
CA ARG A 30 -11.14 30.50 -2.09
C ARG A 30 -11.99 29.23 -2.36
N PRO A 31 -11.74 28.45 -3.43
CA PRO A 31 -12.53 27.24 -3.69
C PRO A 31 -12.44 26.21 -2.58
N GLU A 32 -11.25 25.99 -2.03
CA GLU A 32 -11.03 25.07 -0.90
C GLU A 32 -11.77 25.52 0.36
N ALA A 33 -11.62 26.81 0.72
CA ALA A 33 -12.27 27.37 1.90
C ALA A 33 -13.81 27.32 1.78
N LYS A 34 -14.37 27.63 0.59
CA LYS A 34 -15.80 27.55 0.31
C LYS A 34 -16.30 26.11 0.39
N THR A 35 -15.56 25.16 -0.20
CA THR A 35 -15.90 23.74 -0.11
C THR A 35 -15.91 23.25 1.34
N ALA A 36 -14.94 23.65 2.15
CA ALA A 36 -14.89 23.29 3.57
C ALA A 36 -16.07 23.88 4.37
N GLU A 37 -16.44 25.14 4.11
CA GLU A 37 -17.59 25.81 4.74
C GLU A 37 -18.90 25.11 4.39
N GLU A 38 -19.13 24.77 3.12
CA GLU A 38 -20.34 24.07 2.70
C GLU A 38 -20.41 22.62 3.20
N ALA A 39 -19.25 21.96 3.30
CA ALA A 39 -19.15 20.60 3.79
C ALA A 39 -19.42 20.49 5.30
N SER A 40 -19.21 21.53 6.10
CA SER A 40 -19.36 21.48 7.55
C SER A 40 -19.73 22.83 8.16
N SER A 41 -20.80 22.86 8.94
CA SER A 41 -21.20 24.03 9.76
C SER A 41 -20.16 24.43 10.83
N LYS A 42 -19.14 23.60 11.06
CA LYS A 42 -18.03 23.89 11.99
C LYS A 42 -16.97 24.81 11.38
N TYR A 43 -16.96 24.95 10.07
CA TYR A 43 -15.98 25.79 9.36
C TYR A 43 -16.64 27.05 8.87
N LYS A 44 -15.88 28.12 8.84
CA LYS A 44 -16.31 29.39 8.27
C LYS A 44 -15.19 29.98 7.42
N MET A 45 -15.49 30.25 6.16
CA MET A 45 -14.61 30.98 5.28
C MET A 45 -14.55 32.45 5.69
N ILE A 46 -13.35 32.97 5.85
CA ILE A 46 -13.11 34.38 6.10
C ILE A 46 -12.31 34.94 4.93
N THR A 47 -12.90 35.82 4.17
CA THR A 47 -12.18 36.55 3.12
C THR A 47 -11.40 37.68 3.75
N LEU A 48 -10.11 37.70 3.53
CA LEU A 48 -9.24 38.80 4.01
C LEU A 48 -9.56 40.09 3.26
N LYS A 49 -9.77 41.17 4.02
CA LYS A 49 -9.91 42.51 3.47
C LYS A 49 -8.54 43.07 3.09
N ASP A 50 -8.48 43.99 2.18
CA ASP A 50 -7.28 44.72 1.75
C ASP A 50 -6.17 43.88 1.10
N GLY A 51 -6.56 42.97 0.20
CA GLY A 51 -5.62 42.24 -0.65
C GLY A 51 -4.97 40.99 -0.04
N GLY A 52 -5.31 40.64 1.20
CA GLY A 52 -4.84 39.39 1.83
C GLY A 52 -3.31 39.30 2.01
N PHE A 53 -2.73 38.15 1.67
CA PHE A 53 -1.30 37.97 1.68
C PHE A 53 -0.65 38.57 0.43
N GLN A 54 0.50 39.23 0.57
CA GLN A 54 1.31 39.63 -0.57
C GLN A 54 1.94 38.40 -1.20
N VAL A 55 1.45 38.01 -2.36
CA VAL A 55 1.94 36.88 -3.15
C VAL A 55 2.25 37.39 -4.56
N SER A 56 3.19 36.76 -5.26
CA SER A 56 3.47 37.09 -6.65
C SER A 56 2.35 36.57 -7.55
N ASP A 57 2.20 37.18 -8.74
CA ASP A 57 1.22 36.71 -9.74
C ASP A 57 1.50 35.23 -10.13
N ASP A 58 2.75 34.79 -10.10
CA ASP A 58 3.13 33.41 -10.36
C ASP A 58 2.63 32.44 -9.28
N ASP A 59 2.60 32.87 -8.01
CA ASP A 59 2.14 32.04 -6.89
C ASP A 59 0.62 31.82 -6.89
N VAL A 60 -0.15 32.68 -7.55
CA VAL A 60 -1.62 32.59 -7.66
C VAL A 60 -2.09 32.12 -9.03
N SER A 61 -1.18 31.95 -9.97
CA SER A 61 -1.49 31.48 -11.32
C SER A 61 -1.70 29.97 -11.35
N LEU A 62 -2.88 29.53 -11.74
CA LEU A 62 -3.17 28.13 -12.02
C LEU A 62 -2.84 27.81 -13.48
N ALA A 63 -2.08 26.75 -13.72
CA ALA A 63 -1.69 26.33 -15.05
C ALA A 63 -1.99 24.83 -15.28
N VAL A 64 -2.24 24.49 -16.55
CA VAL A 64 -2.37 23.09 -16.97
C VAL A 64 -0.98 22.57 -17.34
N GLY A 65 -0.50 21.56 -16.61
CA GLY A 65 0.75 20.88 -16.92
C GLY A 65 0.60 19.92 -18.09
N LEU A 66 1.41 20.10 -19.14
CA LEU A 66 1.48 19.21 -20.31
C LEU A 66 2.90 18.64 -20.47
N ARG A 67 3.05 17.56 -21.23
CA ARG A 67 4.38 17.05 -21.57
C ARG A 67 5.14 18.08 -22.42
N LYS A 68 6.41 18.25 -22.13
CA LYS A 68 7.27 19.12 -22.89
C LYS A 68 7.33 18.62 -24.35
N GLY A 69 6.94 19.48 -25.30
CA GLY A 69 6.88 19.14 -26.74
C GLY A 69 5.45 18.95 -27.29
N ASP A 70 4.43 18.81 -26.46
CA ASP A 70 3.02 18.71 -26.89
C ASP A 70 2.43 20.09 -27.23
N SER A 71 3.05 20.79 -28.18
CA SER A 71 2.66 22.17 -28.59
C SER A 71 1.23 22.24 -29.13
N GLN A 72 0.79 21.20 -29.85
CA GLN A 72 -0.57 21.16 -30.40
C GLN A 72 -1.64 21.07 -29.30
N GLN A 73 -1.43 20.24 -28.27
CA GLN A 73 -2.33 20.15 -27.12
C GLN A 73 -2.32 21.44 -26.30
N MET A 74 -1.13 22.03 -26.12
CA MET A 74 -1.00 23.31 -25.41
C MET A 74 -1.80 24.43 -26.10
N GLU A 75 -1.72 24.52 -27.43
CA GLU A 75 -2.47 25.52 -28.19
C GLU A 75 -4.00 25.30 -28.07
N GLN A 76 -4.46 24.05 -28.19
CA GLN A 76 -5.88 23.71 -28.01
C GLN A 76 -6.40 24.06 -26.62
N VAL A 77 -5.64 23.67 -25.56
CA VAL A 77 -6.01 23.97 -24.17
C VAL A 77 -6.05 25.48 -23.94
N ASN A 78 -5.04 26.23 -24.39
CA ASN A 78 -4.99 27.69 -24.27
C ASN A 78 -6.14 28.37 -25.00
N LYS A 79 -6.52 27.87 -26.18
CA LYS A 79 -7.68 28.39 -26.94
C LYS A 79 -8.99 28.21 -26.17
N VAL A 80 -9.19 27.06 -25.55
CA VAL A 80 -10.38 26.79 -24.70
C VAL A 80 -10.38 27.70 -23.47
N LEU A 81 -9.25 27.77 -22.77
CA LEU A 81 -9.12 28.61 -21.57
C LEU A 81 -9.31 30.08 -21.83
N ALA A 82 -8.82 30.57 -22.97
CA ALA A 82 -9.01 31.98 -23.40
C ALA A 82 -10.48 32.31 -23.71
N GLY A 83 -11.29 31.32 -24.10
CA GLY A 83 -12.72 31.44 -24.33
C GLY A 83 -13.59 31.54 -23.08
N ILE A 84 -13.03 31.25 -21.87
CA ILE A 84 -13.76 31.27 -20.61
C ILE A 84 -13.36 32.51 -19.81
N SER A 85 -14.29 33.44 -19.66
CA SER A 85 -14.08 34.67 -18.89
C SER A 85 -13.84 34.34 -17.38
N GLN A 86 -13.18 35.25 -16.66
CA GLN A 86 -12.97 35.10 -15.22
C GLN A 86 -14.29 34.97 -14.45
N GLU A 87 -15.32 35.67 -14.87
CA GLU A 87 -16.63 35.57 -14.25
C GLU A 87 -17.28 34.21 -14.46
N GLU A 88 -17.16 33.65 -15.68
CA GLU A 88 -17.63 32.27 -15.97
C GLU A 88 -16.85 31.21 -15.19
N ARG A 89 -15.53 31.38 -15.03
CA ARG A 89 -14.71 30.46 -14.21
C ARG A 89 -15.19 30.45 -12.76
N VAL A 90 -15.48 31.60 -12.19
CA VAL A 90 -16.01 31.71 -10.82
C VAL A 90 -17.39 31.06 -10.74
N LYS A 91 -18.29 31.32 -11.70
CA LYS A 91 -19.64 30.70 -11.74
C LYS A 91 -19.56 29.18 -11.89
N LEU A 92 -18.70 28.69 -12.77
CA LEU A 92 -18.48 27.24 -12.95
C LEU A 92 -17.95 26.60 -11.67
N MET A 93 -16.98 27.24 -11.01
CA MET A 93 -16.41 26.72 -9.76
C MET A 93 -17.47 26.72 -8.65
N ASP A 94 -18.22 27.80 -8.49
CA ASP A 94 -19.30 27.88 -7.50
C ASP A 94 -20.38 26.83 -7.78
N HIS A 95 -20.77 26.62 -9.03
CA HIS A 95 -21.72 25.60 -9.42
C HIS A 95 -21.19 24.17 -9.10
N ILE A 96 -19.91 23.88 -9.41
CA ILE A 96 -19.31 22.60 -9.09
C ILE A 96 -19.29 22.36 -7.57
N ILE A 97 -18.97 23.38 -6.78
CA ILE A 97 -18.99 23.28 -5.32
C ILE A 97 -20.42 23.01 -4.84
N ASP A 98 -21.41 23.67 -5.40
CA ASP A 98 -22.83 23.51 -5.02
C ASP A 98 -23.42 22.14 -5.35
N ILE A 99 -22.96 21.50 -6.45
CA ILE A 99 -23.41 20.18 -6.87
C ILE A 99 -22.53 19.05 -6.35
N GLN A 100 -21.39 19.37 -5.70
CA GLN A 100 -20.61 18.31 -5.05
C GLN A 100 -21.54 17.55 -4.09
N PRO A 101 -21.40 16.21 -4.03
CA PRO A 101 -22.13 15.39 -3.08
C PRO A 101 -21.57 15.55 -1.65
N ALA A 102 -21.28 16.78 -1.26
CA ALA A 102 -21.14 17.13 0.14
C ALA A 102 -22.46 16.73 0.79
N ASP A 103 -22.39 15.93 1.83
CA ASP A 103 -23.57 15.55 2.62
C ASP A 103 -24.22 16.83 3.17
N LYS A 104 -25.02 17.50 2.33
CA LYS A 104 -25.78 18.72 2.68
C LYS A 104 -26.85 18.42 3.74
N THR A 105 -27.01 17.15 4.09
CA THR A 105 -27.89 16.78 5.18
C THR A 105 -27.15 16.97 6.50
N ASP A 106 -27.42 18.06 7.15
CA ASP A 106 -27.17 18.24 8.59
C ASP A 106 -27.65 17.03 9.43
N GLU A 107 -28.52 16.20 8.90
CA GLU A 107 -28.96 14.94 9.46
C GLU A 107 -27.86 13.87 9.56
N ALA A 108 -26.96 13.76 8.58
CA ALA A 108 -25.83 12.83 8.66
C ALA A 108 -24.78 13.25 9.70
N LYS A 109 -24.76 14.56 10.03
CA LYS A 109 -23.88 15.16 11.04
C LYS A 109 -24.56 15.29 12.43
N LYS A 110 -25.87 15.18 12.50
CA LYS A 110 -26.69 15.28 13.73
C LYS A 110 -26.75 13.98 14.56
N GLY A 111 -25.91 13.00 14.30
CA GLY A 111 -25.84 11.77 15.09
C GLY A 111 -24.68 11.78 16.08
N ASN A 112 -24.74 10.88 17.06
CA ASN A 112 -23.57 10.53 17.84
C ASN A 112 -22.52 9.86 16.93
N PHE A 113 -21.30 9.71 17.41
CA PHE A 113 -20.18 9.12 16.68
C PHE A 113 -20.54 7.80 15.95
N PHE A 114 -21.25 6.91 16.64
CA PHE A 114 -21.66 5.61 16.07
C PHE A 114 -22.70 5.73 14.94
N SER A 115 -23.62 6.68 15.04
CA SER A 115 -24.59 6.98 13.97
C SER A 115 -23.87 7.49 12.71
N GLN A 116 -22.87 8.35 12.86
CA GLN A 116 -22.07 8.85 11.75
C GLN A 116 -21.28 7.71 11.06
N MET A 117 -20.67 6.82 11.84
CA MET A 117 -19.99 5.63 11.31
C MET A 117 -20.96 4.71 10.54
N SER A 118 -22.13 4.44 11.10
CA SER A 118 -23.16 3.62 10.44
C SER A 118 -23.57 4.21 9.09
N ASN A 119 -23.75 5.53 9.03
CA ASN A 119 -24.07 6.23 7.78
C ASN A 119 -22.93 6.17 6.75
N ILE A 120 -21.68 6.33 7.19
CA ILE A 120 -20.50 6.19 6.32
C ILE A 120 -20.46 4.78 5.73
N ILE A 121 -20.65 3.76 6.55
CA ILE A 121 -20.68 2.36 6.10
C ILE A 121 -21.83 2.14 5.11
N ALA A 122 -23.05 2.53 5.47
CA ALA A 122 -24.25 2.29 4.66
C ALA A 122 -24.16 2.93 3.26
N LYS A 123 -23.57 4.13 3.18
CA LYS A 123 -23.43 4.87 1.89
C LYS A 123 -22.25 4.39 1.07
N ASN A 124 -21.16 3.94 1.69
CA ASN A 124 -19.89 3.71 1.00
C ASN A 124 -19.44 2.24 1.03
N TRP A 125 -20.28 1.30 1.52
CA TRP A 125 -19.92 -0.12 1.61
C TRP A 125 -19.43 -0.74 0.30
N PRO A 126 -19.92 -0.36 -0.91
CA PRO A 126 -19.40 -0.96 -2.15
C PRO A 126 -17.94 -0.57 -2.42
N GLN A 127 -17.55 0.68 -2.08
CA GLN A 127 -16.17 1.15 -2.21
C GLN A 127 -15.24 0.43 -1.23
N PHE A 128 -15.68 0.28 0.03
CA PHE A 128 -14.91 -0.44 1.05
C PHE A 128 -14.75 -1.92 0.71
N LEU A 129 -15.81 -2.56 0.21
CA LEU A 129 -15.77 -3.95 -0.21
C LEU A 129 -14.83 -4.15 -1.41
N ARG A 130 -14.91 -3.27 -2.40
CA ARG A 130 -14.01 -3.29 -3.56
C ARG A 130 -12.54 -3.06 -3.12
N GLY A 131 -12.29 -2.07 -2.27
CA GLY A 131 -10.97 -1.81 -1.73
C GLY A 131 -10.42 -3.00 -0.95
N THR A 132 -11.24 -3.62 -0.10
CA THR A 132 -10.89 -4.85 0.63
C THR A 132 -10.56 -6.00 -0.32
N GLY A 133 -11.34 -6.17 -1.39
CA GLY A 133 -11.08 -7.17 -2.42
C GLY A 133 -9.72 -6.98 -3.10
N ILE A 134 -9.37 -5.74 -3.44
CA ILE A 134 -8.05 -5.42 -4.04
C ILE A 134 -6.92 -5.63 -3.02
N THR A 135 -7.10 -5.22 -1.77
CA THR A 135 -6.16 -5.51 -0.67
C THR A 135 -5.87 -7.00 -0.56
N LEU A 136 -6.92 -7.82 -0.50
CA LEU A 136 -6.78 -9.28 -0.41
C LEU A 136 -6.13 -9.88 -1.66
N LEU A 137 -6.53 -9.45 -2.85
CA LEU A 137 -5.97 -9.93 -4.12
C LEU A 137 -4.45 -9.70 -4.16
N ILE A 138 -4.01 -8.47 -3.88
CA ILE A 138 -2.58 -8.12 -3.88
C ILE A 138 -1.85 -8.92 -2.82
N SER A 139 -2.40 -9.01 -1.60
CA SER A 139 -1.76 -9.70 -0.48
C SER A 139 -1.65 -11.20 -0.71
N ILE A 140 -2.70 -11.85 -1.24
CA ILE A 140 -2.68 -13.30 -1.53
C ILE A 140 -1.66 -13.60 -2.62
N ILE A 141 -1.77 -12.94 -3.77
CA ILE A 141 -0.88 -13.20 -4.91
C ILE A 141 0.56 -12.82 -4.53
N GLY A 142 0.75 -11.66 -3.90
CA GLY A 142 2.06 -11.18 -3.45
C GLY A 142 2.72 -12.16 -2.48
N THR A 143 1.97 -12.70 -1.52
CA THR A 143 2.50 -13.70 -0.57
C THR A 143 2.82 -15.03 -1.25
N VAL A 144 1.94 -15.55 -2.11
CA VAL A 144 2.15 -16.82 -2.80
C VAL A 144 3.38 -16.74 -3.73
N VAL A 145 3.41 -15.71 -4.59
CA VAL A 145 4.53 -15.51 -5.53
C VAL A 145 5.82 -15.17 -4.77
N GLY A 146 5.75 -14.32 -3.75
CA GLY A 146 6.90 -13.98 -2.91
C GLY A 146 7.44 -15.18 -2.15
N THR A 147 6.59 -16.05 -1.61
CA THR A 147 7.01 -17.32 -0.97
C THR A 147 7.70 -18.23 -1.97
N PHE A 148 7.19 -18.34 -3.19
CA PHE A 148 7.84 -19.11 -4.23
C PHE A 148 9.23 -18.55 -4.61
N ILE A 149 9.35 -17.23 -4.78
CA ILE A 149 10.62 -16.54 -5.03
C ILE A 149 11.59 -16.82 -3.86
N GLY A 150 11.12 -16.63 -2.63
CA GLY A 150 11.90 -16.87 -1.41
C GLY A 150 12.37 -18.31 -1.28
N LEU A 151 11.51 -19.29 -1.64
CA LEU A 151 11.87 -20.71 -1.65
C LEU A 151 13.00 -20.98 -2.65
N MET A 152 12.89 -20.49 -3.87
CA MET A 152 13.92 -20.66 -4.89
C MET A 152 15.26 -20.04 -4.46
N ILE A 153 15.24 -18.84 -3.92
CA ILE A 153 16.44 -18.14 -3.44
C ILE A 153 17.04 -18.85 -2.21
N GLY A 154 16.22 -19.22 -1.23
CA GLY A 154 16.67 -19.90 -0.02
C GLY A 154 17.34 -21.25 -0.32
N VAL A 155 16.73 -22.03 -1.21
CA VAL A 155 17.33 -23.29 -1.69
C VAL A 155 18.65 -23.06 -2.43
N TYR A 156 18.68 -22.08 -3.34
CA TYR A 156 19.89 -21.73 -4.08
C TYR A 156 21.05 -21.33 -3.15
N ARG A 157 20.79 -20.50 -2.15
CA ARG A 157 21.82 -20.01 -1.21
C ARG A 157 22.34 -21.07 -0.23
N THR A 158 21.63 -22.19 -0.08
CA THR A 158 22.09 -23.33 0.73
C THR A 158 22.71 -24.44 -0.11
N ALA A 159 22.73 -24.30 -1.43
CA ALA A 159 23.35 -25.29 -2.32
C ALA A 159 24.87 -25.36 -2.13
N PRO A 160 25.49 -26.57 -2.22
CA PRO A 160 26.93 -26.74 -2.14
C PRO A 160 27.63 -26.04 -3.30
N LYS A 161 28.91 -25.69 -3.08
CA LYS A 161 29.72 -25.08 -4.13
C LYS A 161 29.92 -26.08 -5.27
N ALA A 162 29.83 -25.60 -6.51
CA ALA A 162 30.07 -26.43 -7.67
C ALA A 162 31.55 -26.88 -7.74
N ALA A 163 31.77 -28.09 -8.19
CA ALA A 163 33.13 -28.63 -8.35
C ALA A 163 33.91 -27.93 -9.49
N ASN A 164 33.22 -27.53 -10.54
CA ASN A 164 33.84 -26.76 -11.65
C ASN A 164 34.11 -25.32 -11.23
N LYS A 165 35.34 -24.85 -11.34
CA LYS A 165 35.78 -23.50 -10.91
C LYS A 165 34.98 -22.37 -11.61
N PHE A 166 34.69 -22.54 -12.92
CA PHE A 166 33.92 -21.56 -13.67
C PHE A 166 32.46 -21.47 -13.17
N VAL A 167 31.83 -22.61 -12.98
CA VAL A 167 30.45 -22.70 -12.41
C VAL A 167 30.41 -22.15 -10.99
N ALA A 168 31.44 -22.45 -10.17
CA ALA A 168 31.54 -21.91 -8.81
C ALA A 168 31.69 -20.38 -8.80
N LEU A 169 32.40 -19.80 -9.79
CA LEU A 169 32.51 -18.34 -9.96
C LEU A 169 31.16 -17.72 -10.33
N LEU A 170 30.42 -18.31 -11.27
CA LEU A 170 29.06 -17.86 -11.64
C LEU A 170 28.11 -17.98 -10.45
N GLN A 171 28.16 -19.09 -9.71
CA GLN A 171 27.38 -19.30 -8.50
C GLN A 171 27.67 -18.21 -7.45
N LYS A 172 28.95 -17.86 -7.25
CA LYS A 172 29.35 -16.78 -6.33
C LYS A 172 28.81 -15.42 -6.78
N LEU A 173 28.95 -15.11 -8.08
CA LEU A 173 28.47 -13.84 -8.64
C LEU A 173 26.93 -13.71 -8.53
N PHE A 174 26.21 -14.75 -8.92
CA PHE A 174 24.75 -14.76 -8.80
C PHE A 174 24.30 -14.70 -7.33
N GLY A 175 24.98 -15.43 -6.44
CA GLY A 175 24.73 -15.35 -5.00
C GLY A 175 24.96 -13.93 -4.45
N TRP A 176 25.96 -13.21 -4.95
CA TRP A 176 26.18 -11.81 -4.59
C TRP A 176 25.00 -10.92 -5.04
N VAL A 177 24.52 -11.08 -6.28
CA VAL A 177 23.34 -10.34 -6.79
C VAL A 177 22.11 -10.60 -5.92
N LEU A 178 21.88 -11.87 -5.54
CA LEU A 178 20.77 -12.22 -4.67
C LEU A 178 20.90 -11.61 -3.26
N ASN A 179 22.12 -11.54 -2.72
CA ASN A 179 22.36 -10.87 -1.43
C ASN A 179 22.05 -9.37 -1.53
N VAL A 180 22.52 -8.68 -2.58
CA VAL A 180 22.20 -7.26 -2.81
C VAL A 180 20.68 -7.06 -2.93
N TYR A 181 19.99 -7.91 -3.67
CA TYR A 181 18.53 -7.89 -3.74
C TYR A 181 17.90 -7.98 -2.35
N ILE A 182 18.29 -8.97 -1.56
CA ILE A 182 17.72 -9.18 -0.21
C ILE A 182 18.01 -7.99 0.70
N GLU A 183 19.23 -7.47 0.69
CA GLU A 183 19.62 -6.32 1.52
C GLU A 183 18.87 -5.06 1.14
N VAL A 184 18.72 -4.79 -0.16
CA VAL A 184 17.98 -3.62 -0.65
C VAL A 184 16.50 -3.70 -0.26
N PHE A 185 15.83 -4.80 -0.57
CA PHE A 185 14.39 -4.93 -0.31
C PHE A 185 14.03 -5.06 1.17
N ARG A 186 14.92 -5.56 2.00
CA ARG A 186 14.73 -5.58 3.45
C ARG A 186 15.24 -4.34 4.17
N GLY A 187 16.14 -3.59 3.54
CA GLY A 187 16.76 -2.39 4.11
C GLY A 187 16.07 -1.08 3.74
N THR A 188 15.06 -1.11 2.83
CA THR A 188 14.35 0.11 2.40
C THR A 188 12.85 -0.02 2.62
N PRO A 189 12.13 1.10 2.92
CA PRO A 189 10.68 1.07 3.08
C PRO A 189 9.95 0.71 1.77
N MET A 190 8.90 -0.11 1.83
CA MET A 190 8.14 -0.52 0.65
C MET A 190 7.48 0.67 -0.07
N ILE A 191 7.11 1.73 0.64
CA ILE A 191 6.58 2.95 0.01
C ILE A 191 7.60 3.58 -0.95
N VAL A 192 8.89 3.63 -0.56
CA VAL A 192 9.97 4.15 -1.40
C VAL A 192 10.22 3.22 -2.59
N GLN A 193 10.24 1.91 -2.35
CA GLN A 193 10.38 0.90 -3.42
C GLN A 193 9.26 1.06 -4.45
N SER A 194 8.02 1.28 -4.00
CA SER A 194 6.86 1.47 -4.88
C SER A 194 7.02 2.68 -5.80
N MET A 195 7.49 3.80 -5.25
CA MET A 195 7.77 5.01 -6.03
C MET A 195 8.85 4.77 -7.09
N VAL A 196 9.99 4.19 -6.67
CA VAL A 196 11.13 3.94 -7.55
C VAL A 196 10.77 2.94 -8.66
N ILE A 197 10.08 1.84 -8.32
CA ILE A 197 9.74 0.81 -9.31
C ILE A 197 8.68 1.34 -10.28
N TYR A 198 7.60 1.92 -9.78
CA TYR A 198 6.49 2.34 -10.63
C TYR A 198 6.84 3.54 -11.51
N TYR A 199 7.26 4.65 -10.88
CA TYR A 199 7.59 5.87 -11.63
C TYR A 199 8.96 5.79 -12.32
N GLY A 200 9.93 5.09 -11.70
CA GLY A 200 11.25 4.90 -12.30
C GLY A 200 11.21 4.08 -13.59
N THR A 201 10.40 3.01 -13.65
CA THR A 201 10.22 2.23 -14.90
C THR A 201 9.53 3.05 -15.98
N ALA A 202 8.52 3.85 -15.62
CA ALA A 202 7.86 4.74 -16.56
C ALA A 202 8.82 5.80 -17.12
N GLN A 203 9.66 6.38 -16.26
CA GLN A 203 10.61 7.42 -16.65
C GLN A 203 11.79 6.87 -17.47
N ALA A 204 12.36 5.74 -17.05
CA ALA A 204 13.56 5.19 -17.69
C ALA A 204 13.27 4.43 -19.00
N PHE A 205 12.14 3.75 -19.08
CA PHE A 205 11.83 2.84 -20.18
C PHE A 205 10.55 3.22 -20.94
N GLY A 206 9.81 4.25 -20.52
CA GLY A 206 8.55 4.64 -21.14
C GLY A 206 7.41 3.62 -20.93
N ILE A 207 7.57 2.68 -19.99
CA ILE A 207 6.62 1.58 -19.75
C ILE A 207 5.60 2.02 -18.71
N ASN A 208 4.34 2.12 -19.10
CA ASN A 208 3.22 2.35 -18.19
C ASN A 208 2.64 1.00 -17.74
N ILE A 209 3.01 0.54 -16.57
CA ILE A 209 2.48 -0.69 -15.97
C ILE A 209 1.12 -0.38 -15.34
N ASP A 210 0.16 -1.30 -15.46
CA ASP A 210 -1.08 -1.21 -14.68
C ASP A 210 -0.75 -1.16 -13.18
N ARG A 211 -1.44 -0.28 -12.44
CA ARG A 211 -1.16 -0.02 -11.02
C ARG A 211 -1.32 -1.26 -10.15
N THR A 212 -2.34 -2.07 -10.41
CA THR A 212 -2.59 -3.30 -9.65
C THR A 212 -1.55 -4.37 -9.95
N LEU A 213 -1.14 -4.49 -11.23
CA LEU A 213 -0.05 -5.39 -11.60
C LEU A 213 1.28 -4.95 -10.98
N ALA A 214 1.57 -3.65 -11.00
CA ALA A 214 2.75 -3.10 -10.33
C ALA A 214 2.73 -3.38 -8.82
N ALA A 215 1.59 -3.21 -8.17
CA ALA A 215 1.40 -3.50 -6.76
C ALA A 215 1.67 -4.99 -6.43
N VAL A 216 1.08 -5.90 -7.21
CA VAL A 216 1.34 -7.35 -7.06
C VAL A 216 2.82 -7.66 -7.24
N PHE A 217 3.46 -7.09 -8.25
CA PHE A 217 4.90 -7.29 -8.49
C PHE A 217 5.74 -6.78 -7.31
N ILE A 218 5.49 -5.54 -6.84
CA ILE A 218 6.23 -4.92 -5.73
C ILE A 218 6.10 -5.74 -4.45
N VAL A 219 4.88 -6.14 -4.08
CA VAL A 219 4.64 -6.97 -2.89
C VAL A 219 5.31 -8.33 -3.05
N SER A 220 5.24 -8.95 -4.25
CA SER A 220 5.86 -10.24 -4.51
C SER A 220 7.38 -10.23 -4.32
N ILE A 221 8.06 -9.24 -4.88
CA ILE A 221 9.53 -9.15 -4.75
C ILE A 221 9.95 -8.72 -3.34
N ASN A 222 9.18 -7.87 -2.67
CA ASN A 222 9.43 -7.49 -1.28
C ASN A 222 9.29 -8.72 -0.37
N THR A 223 8.16 -9.42 -0.42
CA THR A 223 7.91 -10.66 0.32
C THR A 223 8.94 -11.74 -0.02
N GLY A 224 9.37 -11.84 -1.29
CA GLY A 224 10.40 -12.79 -1.72
C GLY A 224 11.73 -12.60 -1.00
N ALA A 225 12.13 -11.37 -0.73
CA ALA A 225 13.34 -11.07 0.03
C ALA A 225 13.22 -11.53 1.49
N TYR A 226 12.09 -11.28 2.16
CA TYR A 226 11.84 -11.75 3.53
C TYR A 226 11.75 -13.28 3.60
N MET A 227 10.96 -13.88 2.71
CA MET A 227 10.77 -15.33 2.65
C MET A 227 12.07 -16.08 2.34
N SER A 228 13.01 -15.50 1.58
CA SER A 228 14.29 -16.14 1.30
C SER A 228 15.13 -16.39 2.55
N GLU A 229 15.09 -15.48 3.53
CA GLU A 229 15.76 -15.65 4.81
C GLU A 229 14.99 -16.63 5.72
N ILE A 230 13.66 -16.60 5.71
CA ILE A 230 12.81 -17.56 6.44
C ILE A 230 13.07 -18.97 5.94
N VAL A 231 13.08 -19.19 4.63
CA VAL A 231 13.37 -20.49 4.01
C VAL A 231 14.80 -20.95 4.33
N ARG A 232 15.78 -20.07 4.23
CA ARG A 232 17.18 -20.37 4.58
C ARG A 232 17.27 -20.82 6.05
N GLY A 233 16.63 -20.09 6.96
CA GLY A 233 16.55 -20.48 8.37
C GLY A 233 15.86 -21.83 8.57
N GLY A 234 14.76 -22.09 7.86
CA GLY A 234 14.04 -23.36 7.89
C GLY A 234 14.88 -24.55 7.39
N ILE A 235 15.72 -24.33 6.36
CA ILE A 235 16.65 -25.39 5.87
C ILE A 235 17.71 -25.70 6.93
N PHE A 236 18.28 -24.67 7.58
CA PHE A 236 19.28 -24.87 8.63
C PHE A 236 18.70 -25.48 9.92
N ALA A 237 17.39 -25.36 10.13
CA ALA A 237 16.71 -25.96 11.27
C ALA A 237 16.49 -27.50 11.11
N VAL A 238 16.62 -28.03 9.89
CA VAL A 238 16.55 -29.50 9.68
C VAL A 238 17.79 -30.17 10.26
N ASP A 239 17.57 -31.24 10.99
CA ASP A 239 18.63 -31.98 11.64
C ASP A 239 19.70 -32.45 10.64
N LYS A 240 20.98 -32.23 10.96
CA LYS A 240 22.12 -32.60 10.10
C LYS A 240 22.18 -34.08 9.81
N GLY A 241 21.74 -34.92 10.77
CA GLY A 241 21.67 -36.37 10.60
C GLY A 241 20.78 -36.78 9.42
N GLN A 242 19.77 -35.99 9.07
CA GLN A 242 18.95 -36.22 7.87
C GLN A 242 19.77 -36.11 6.57
N PHE A 243 20.68 -35.16 6.52
CA PHE A 243 21.58 -34.99 5.37
C PHE A 243 22.63 -36.08 5.33
N GLU A 244 23.19 -36.47 6.48
CA GLU A 244 24.20 -37.52 6.59
C GLU A 244 23.62 -38.89 6.25
N ALA A 245 22.44 -39.22 6.78
CA ALA A 245 21.73 -40.45 6.45
C ALA A 245 21.38 -40.55 4.96
N ALA A 246 20.89 -39.46 4.36
CA ALA A 246 20.61 -39.40 2.94
C ALA A 246 21.87 -39.64 2.09
N THR A 247 22.98 -39.02 2.49
CA THR A 247 24.28 -39.22 1.81
C THR A 247 24.76 -40.67 1.95
N ALA A 248 24.63 -41.29 3.13
CA ALA A 248 24.98 -42.69 3.35
C ALA A 248 24.15 -43.66 2.48
N LEU A 249 22.89 -43.27 2.17
CA LEU A 249 22.02 -44.02 1.26
C LEU A 249 22.29 -43.71 -0.24
N GLY A 250 23.30 -42.89 -0.55
CA GLY A 250 23.70 -42.59 -1.91
C GLY A 250 22.83 -41.49 -2.59
N PHE A 251 22.05 -40.73 -1.83
CA PHE A 251 21.25 -39.63 -2.39
C PHE A 251 22.17 -38.46 -2.82
N THR A 252 21.92 -37.92 -3.99
CA THR A 252 22.55 -36.65 -4.39
C THR A 252 21.95 -35.51 -3.57
N HIS A 253 22.68 -34.38 -3.48
CA HIS A 253 22.17 -33.20 -2.76
C HIS A 253 20.75 -32.78 -3.24
N GLY A 254 20.50 -32.77 -4.55
CA GLY A 254 19.18 -32.45 -5.10
C GLY A 254 18.09 -33.42 -4.70
N GLN A 255 18.41 -34.73 -4.62
CA GLN A 255 17.46 -35.75 -4.14
C GLN A 255 17.19 -35.60 -2.65
N THR A 256 18.22 -35.35 -1.85
CA THR A 256 18.10 -35.08 -0.40
C THR A 256 17.22 -33.84 -0.19
N MET A 257 17.53 -32.76 -0.90
CA MET A 257 16.77 -31.51 -0.78
C MET A 257 15.28 -31.72 -1.14
N ARG A 258 15.00 -32.34 -2.29
CA ARG A 258 13.62 -32.49 -2.79
C ARG A 258 12.80 -33.51 -1.97
N LYS A 259 13.39 -34.63 -1.58
CA LYS A 259 12.64 -35.75 -0.98
C LYS A 259 12.59 -35.71 0.54
N ILE A 260 13.58 -35.10 1.20
CA ILE A 260 13.74 -35.15 2.65
C ILE A 260 13.61 -33.77 3.26
N VAL A 261 14.40 -32.80 2.79
CA VAL A 261 14.55 -31.50 3.45
C VAL A 261 13.38 -30.57 3.13
N LEU A 262 13.08 -30.32 1.85
CA LEU A 262 12.03 -29.36 1.45
C LEU A 262 10.65 -29.69 1.99
N PRO A 263 10.17 -30.95 2.04
CA PRO A 263 8.87 -31.24 2.65
C PRO A 263 8.79 -30.82 4.12
N GLN A 264 9.88 -30.97 4.87
CA GLN A 264 9.97 -30.53 6.26
C GLN A 264 10.04 -28.99 6.34
N VAL A 265 10.89 -28.37 5.51
CA VAL A 265 11.02 -26.91 5.46
C VAL A 265 9.69 -26.22 5.15
N ILE A 266 8.94 -26.70 4.14
CA ILE A 266 7.65 -26.12 3.77
C ILE A 266 6.68 -26.13 4.94
N ARG A 267 6.64 -27.23 5.74
CA ARG A 267 5.81 -27.28 6.94
C ARG A 267 6.29 -26.29 8.00
N ASN A 268 7.60 -26.22 8.23
CA ASN A 268 8.19 -25.36 9.26
C ASN A 268 8.03 -23.86 8.96
N ILE A 269 8.01 -23.46 7.67
CA ILE A 269 7.86 -22.05 7.28
C ILE A 269 6.40 -21.61 7.13
N LEU A 270 5.44 -22.54 7.17
CA LEU A 270 4.03 -22.23 6.94
C LEU A 270 3.47 -21.17 7.91
N PRO A 271 3.77 -21.22 9.23
CA PRO A 271 3.35 -20.18 10.16
C PRO A 271 3.95 -18.79 9.81
N ALA A 272 5.22 -18.78 9.41
CA ALA A 272 5.88 -17.54 8.99
C ALA A 272 5.28 -16.99 7.69
N THR A 273 4.95 -17.85 6.73
CA THR A 273 4.24 -17.47 5.48
C THR A 273 2.86 -16.87 5.79
N GLY A 274 2.14 -17.49 6.74
CA GLY A 274 0.86 -16.95 7.21
C GLY A 274 0.99 -15.58 7.85
N ASN A 275 2.05 -15.37 8.63
CA ASN A 275 2.34 -14.06 9.23
C ASN A 275 2.68 -13.01 8.16
N GLU A 276 3.48 -13.36 7.14
CA GLU A 276 3.76 -12.48 6.00
C GLU A 276 2.49 -12.07 5.24
N PHE A 277 1.55 -13.01 5.08
CA PHE A 277 0.25 -12.67 4.47
C PHE A 277 -0.51 -11.62 5.29
N VAL A 278 -0.56 -11.75 6.63
CA VAL A 278 -1.20 -10.77 7.52
C VAL A 278 -0.47 -9.42 7.49
N ILE A 279 0.86 -9.41 7.37
CA ILE A 279 1.65 -8.21 7.20
C ILE A 279 1.30 -7.54 5.87
N ASN A 280 1.28 -8.29 4.77
CA ASN A 280 0.96 -7.79 3.44
C ASN A 280 -0.43 -7.15 3.36
N ILE A 281 -1.45 -7.69 4.07
CA ILE A 281 -2.77 -7.07 4.15
C ILE A 281 -2.68 -5.63 4.65
N LYS A 282 -1.84 -5.34 5.63
CA LYS A 282 -1.66 -3.99 6.17
C LYS A 282 -0.76 -3.14 5.28
N ASP A 283 0.30 -3.73 4.77
CA ASP A 283 1.33 -3.04 4.01
C ASP A 283 0.88 -2.63 2.61
N THR A 284 -0.18 -3.26 2.06
CA THR A 284 -0.80 -2.77 0.81
C THR A 284 -1.27 -1.32 0.90
N SER A 285 -1.55 -0.79 2.10
CA SER A 285 -1.94 0.60 2.31
C SER A 285 -0.90 1.62 1.82
N VAL A 286 0.40 1.28 1.84
CA VAL A 286 1.45 2.19 1.34
C VAL A 286 1.42 2.35 -0.19
N LEU A 287 0.78 1.42 -0.92
CA LEU A 287 0.64 1.45 -2.39
C LEU A 287 -0.31 2.54 -2.89
N ASN A 288 -1.04 3.17 -1.96
CA ASN A 288 -1.79 4.39 -2.26
C ASN A 288 -0.90 5.48 -2.88
N VAL A 289 0.40 5.52 -2.60
CA VAL A 289 1.37 6.46 -3.19
C VAL A 289 1.49 6.35 -4.71
N ILE A 290 1.20 5.19 -5.27
CA ILE A 290 1.10 4.94 -6.71
C ILE A 290 -0.36 4.84 -7.18
N SER A 291 -1.29 5.34 -6.35
CA SER A 291 -2.73 5.41 -6.62
C SER A 291 -3.39 4.05 -6.88
N VAL A 292 -2.99 3.01 -6.15
CA VAL A 292 -3.71 1.73 -6.11
C VAL A 292 -4.98 1.90 -5.30
N VAL A 293 -6.12 1.50 -5.88
CA VAL A 293 -7.45 1.68 -5.27
C VAL A 293 -7.75 0.51 -4.33
N GLU A 294 -6.95 0.38 -3.27
CA GLU A 294 -7.14 -0.59 -2.19
C GLU A 294 -7.94 0.02 -1.01
N LEU A 295 -8.04 -0.67 0.12
CA LEU A 295 -8.92 -0.27 1.23
C LEU A 295 -8.57 1.11 1.84
N TYR A 296 -7.29 1.41 2.04
CA TYR A 296 -6.85 2.72 2.56
C TYR A 296 -7.18 3.84 1.59
N PHE A 297 -6.93 3.63 0.29
CA PHE A 297 -7.28 4.60 -0.76
C PHE A 297 -8.78 4.86 -0.80
N ALA A 298 -9.60 3.80 -0.71
CA ALA A 298 -11.06 3.94 -0.64
C ALA A 298 -11.48 4.76 0.59
N GLY A 299 -10.88 4.50 1.74
CA GLY A 299 -11.11 5.26 2.97
C GLY A 299 -10.73 6.73 2.83
N ASN A 300 -9.55 7.01 2.28
CA ASN A 300 -9.08 8.38 2.07
C ASN A 300 -9.99 9.15 1.10
N THR A 301 -10.48 8.49 0.06
CA THR A 301 -11.46 9.07 -0.88
C THR A 301 -12.75 9.45 -0.16
N VAL A 302 -13.33 8.52 0.62
CA VAL A 302 -14.56 8.78 1.39
C VAL A 302 -14.34 9.87 2.44
N ALA A 303 -13.23 9.86 3.15
CA ALA A 303 -12.89 10.88 4.13
C ALA A 303 -12.80 12.28 3.50
N SER A 304 -12.18 12.37 2.32
CA SER A 304 -12.06 13.62 1.57
C SER A 304 -13.40 14.13 1.04
N GLN A 305 -14.31 13.23 0.65
CA GLN A 305 -15.64 13.58 0.16
C GLN A 305 -16.61 14.00 1.28
N THR A 306 -16.53 13.31 2.44
CA THR A 306 -17.46 13.53 3.55
C THR A 306 -16.97 14.52 4.60
N TYR A 307 -15.67 14.85 4.57
CA TYR A 307 -14.97 15.64 5.60
C TYR A 307 -15.08 15.05 7.02
N GLN A 308 -15.32 13.73 7.10
CA GLN A 308 -15.42 12.98 8.35
C GLN A 308 -14.20 12.05 8.49
N TYR A 309 -13.00 12.62 8.56
CA TYR A 309 -11.74 11.87 8.58
C TYR A 309 -11.66 10.88 9.74
N PHE A 310 -11.92 11.36 10.97
CA PHE A 310 -11.80 10.52 12.16
C PHE A 310 -12.74 9.31 12.11
N GLN A 311 -14.02 9.54 11.77
CA GLN A 311 -15.05 8.50 11.69
C GLN A 311 -14.72 7.50 10.57
N THR A 312 -14.32 8.01 9.40
CA THR A 312 -13.98 7.16 8.25
C THR A 312 -12.76 6.30 8.54
N PHE A 313 -11.68 6.89 9.06
CA PHE A 313 -10.49 6.09 9.38
C PHE A 313 -10.70 5.13 10.55
N PHE A 314 -11.62 5.42 11.47
CA PHE A 314 -12.03 4.47 12.49
C PHE A 314 -12.75 3.26 11.85
N VAL A 315 -13.64 3.50 10.88
CA VAL A 315 -14.28 2.42 10.08
C VAL A 315 -13.23 1.60 9.33
N ILE A 316 -12.29 2.24 8.66
CA ILE A 316 -11.21 1.55 7.93
C ILE A 316 -10.35 0.71 8.89
N ALA A 317 -9.99 1.25 10.04
CA ALA A 317 -9.25 0.51 11.07
C ALA A 317 -10.03 -0.72 11.56
N ALA A 318 -11.34 -0.58 11.77
CA ALA A 318 -12.20 -1.70 12.14
C ALA A 318 -12.24 -2.78 11.04
N ILE A 319 -12.33 -2.39 9.76
CA ILE A 319 -12.31 -3.34 8.62
C ILE A 319 -10.97 -4.07 8.57
N TYR A 320 -9.83 -3.37 8.66
CA TYR A 320 -8.50 -4.01 8.72
C TYR A 320 -8.37 -4.95 9.91
N PHE A 321 -8.87 -4.56 11.07
CA PHE A 321 -8.84 -5.40 12.27
C PHE A 321 -9.65 -6.69 12.09
N VAL A 322 -10.90 -6.59 11.62
CA VAL A 322 -11.75 -7.76 11.34
C VAL A 322 -11.08 -8.66 10.31
N LEU A 323 -10.52 -8.08 9.25
CA LEU A 323 -9.85 -8.83 8.19
C LEU A 323 -8.63 -9.59 8.71
N THR A 324 -7.70 -8.91 9.37
CA THR A 324 -6.47 -9.51 9.89
C THR A 324 -6.75 -10.49 11.02
N PHE A 325 -7.73 -10.20 11.90
CA PHE A 325 -8.17 -11.10 12.95
C PHE A 325 -8.74 -12.39 12.38
N THR A 326 -9.65 -12.28 11.39
CA THR A 326 -10.27 -13.45 10.73
C THR A 326 -9.23 -14.32 10.05
N VAL A 327 -8.36 -13.69 9.24
CA VAL A 327 -7.26 -14.38 8.56
C VAL A 327 -6.35 -15.10 9.57
N THR A 328 -5.95 -14.41 10.63
CA THR A 328 -5.10 -15.01 11.68
C THR A 328 -5.78 -16.21 12.35
N ARG A 329 -7.09 -16.17 12.58
CA ARG A 329 -7.83 -17.31 13.14
C ARG A 329 -7.89 -18.50 12.19
N ILE A 330 -8.12 -18.24 10.90
CA ILE A 330 -8.12 -19.28 9.86
C ILE A 330 -6.74 -19.93 9.78
N LEU A 331 -5.67 -19.13 9.72
CA LEU A 331 -4.30 -19.63 9.65
C LEU A 331 -3.95 -20.51 10.85
N ARG A 332 -4.23 -20.06 12.06
CA ARG A 332 -4.01 -20.86 13.29
C ARG A 332 -4.83 -22.16 13.31
N TYR A 333 -6.03 -22.16 12.74
CA TYR A 333 -6.82 -23.40 12.63
C TYR A 333 -6.16 -24.38 11.66
N VAL A 334 -5.68 -23.90 10.51
CA VAL A 334 -4.96 -24.71 9.51
C VAL A 334 -3.66 -25.28 10.11
N GLU A 335 -2.87 -24.45 10.79
CA GLU A 335 -1.63 -24.85 11.47
C GLU A 335 -1.89 -25.99 12.46
N ARG A 336 -2.87 -25.84 13.36
CA ARG A 336 -3.22 -26.88 14.34
C ARG A 336 -3.63 -28.20 13.70
N ARG A 337 -4.31 -28.16 12.56
CA ARG A 337 -4.70 -29.36 11.83
C ARG A 337 -3.48 -30.09 11.25
N LEU A 338 -2.55 -29.34 10.68
CA LEU A 338 -1.31 -29.90 10.11
C LEU A 338 -0.38 -30.48 11.18
N ASP A 339 -0.32 -29.88 12.37
CA ASP A 339 0.46 -30.40 13.49
C ASP A 339 -0.14 -31.69 14.02
N GLN A 340 -1.47 -31.79 14.16
CA GLN A 340 -2.14 -33.01 14.64
C GLN A 340 -1.89 -34.23 13.72
N ASP A 341 -1.92 -34.03 12.41
CA ASP A 341 -1.65 -35.08 11.43
C ASP A 341 -0.22 -35.60 11.52
N THR A 342 0.72 -34.79 12.03
CA THR A 342 2.13 -35.20 12.23
C THR A 342 2.27 -36.08 13.47
N TYR A 343 1.57 -35.81 14.55
CA TYR A 343 1.59 -36.63 15.78
C TYR A 343 0.89 -37.98 15.59
N THR A 344 -0.17 -38.03 14.77
CA THR A 344 -0.88 -39.30 14.49
C THR A 344 -0.12 -40.23 13.54
N GLN A 345 0.77 -39.71 12.69
CA GLN A 345 1.61 -40.54 11.80
C GLN A 345 2.96 -40.93 12.41
N GLY A 346 3.44 -40.25 13.45
CA GLY A 346 4.67 -40.53 14.18
C GLY A 346 4.49 -41.43 15.41
N GLY A 347 3.28 -41.82 15.76
CA GLY A 347 2.90 -42.57 16.96
C GLY A 347 2.79 -44.09 16.75
N VAL A 348 3.62 -44.67 15.92
CA VAL A 348 3.82 -46.13 15.89
C VAL A 348 5.32 -46.42 16.05
N HIS A 349 5.74 -46.50 17.29
CA HIS A 349 6.67 -47.45 17.93
C HIS A 349 7.12 -46.93 19.27
#